data_dc9260b75e90ead81edcfdd525d52eb1
#
_entry.id   dc9260b75e90ead81edcfdd525d52eb1
#
_cell.length_a   1.000
_cell.length_b   1.000
_cell.length_c   1.000
_cell.angle_alpha   90.00
_cell.angle_beta   90.00
_cell.angle_gamma   90.00
#
_symmetry.space_group_name_H-M   'P 1'
#
loop_
_entity.id
_entity.type
_entity.pdbx_description
1 polymer ?
#
loop_
_entity_poly.entity_id
_entity_poly.type
_entity_poly.pdbx_seq_one_letter_code
_entity_poly.pdbx_strand_id
1 'polypeptide(L)'
;MKILLSVFFALVTVSVACAKPTLTVYAPDYFTSEWGPGPKIKQEFEKICDCDLLYISGDLMPRLMIEGKRTKADVVIGLNTDVTFKARKLGIFEAHKQDTSSLSIPIKWNDKIFLPFDWSHTAFIYDNTKLKNPPQSFDELLNSKDDIKIIIQDPRTSISGLALVLWVKSIYGSKSEEAFTKLASKVLTVTKGWSESYGMFTQGEADMVLSYTTSPAYHIIAENDKSKSAAIFSEGHYFFTELAAMTNSSKEPKLAKEFMSFILSDTFQRMIPTGNWSFPSNLARDKLPEEFINLPMPQKVLFYTEEDAQKYRDIVIQEWLTAFQK
;
A
#
# COMPACT_ATOMS: atom_id res chain seq x y z
N MET A 1 8.83 75.34 41.77
CA MET A 1 9.60 74.18 41.22
C MET A 1 8.54 73.12 40.90
N LYS A 2 8.15 73.04 39.60
CA LYS A 2 7.14 72.05 39.13
C LYS A 2 7.85 70.86 38.58
N ILE A 3 7.68 69.66 39.17
CA ILE A 3 8.23 68.46 38.75
C ILE A 3 7.24 67.84 37.73
N LEU A 4 7.61 67.71 36.44
CA LEU A 4 6.85 67.02 35.45
C LEU A 4 7.22 65.52 35.57
N LEU A 5 6.19 64.70 35.91
CA LEU A 5 6.31 63.25 35.90
C LEU A 5 5.94 62.75 34.49
N SER A 6 6.91 62.34 33.70
CA SER A 6 6.71 61.70 32.39
C SER A 6 6.39 60.22 32.61
N VAL A 7 5.16 59.80 32.35
CA VAL A 7 4.73 58.41 32.35
C VAL A 7 5.09 57.81 30.98
N PHE A 8 6.05 56.91 30.97
CA PHE A 8 6.41 56.13 29.78
C PHE A 8 5.47 54.92 29.64
N PHE A 9 4.54 54.98 28.70
CA PHE A 9 3.65 53.87 28.38
C PHE A 9 4.42 52.88 27.47
N ALA A 10 4.94 51.77 28.01
CA ALA A 10 5.53 50.70 27.24
C ALA A 10 4.43 49.88 26.56
N LEU A 11 4.27 50.02 25.26
CA LEU A 11 3.43 49.12 24.45
C LEU A 11 4.07 47.71 24.43
N VAL A 12 3.52 46.81 25.23
CA VAL A 12 3.84 45.38 25.15
C VAL A 12 3.06 44.79 23.96
N THR A 13 3.71 44.62 22.83
CA THR A 13 3.16 43.85 21.70
C THR A 13 3.18 42.37 22.07
N VAL A 14 2.03 41.82 22.49
CA VAL A 14 1.83 40.41 22.65
C VAL A 14 1.74 39.78 21.24
N SER A 15 2.83 39.20 20.77
CA SER A 15 2.80 38.34 19.59
C SER A 15 1.97 37.10 19.93
N VAL A 16 0.73 37.02 19.47
CA VAL A 16 -0.08 35.81 19.50
C VAL A 16 0.58 34.87 18.52
N ALA A 17 1.37 33.92 19.02
CA ALA A 17 1.81 32.80 18.22
C ALA A 17 0.55 32.00 17.84
N CYS A 18 0.08 32.17 16.61
CA CYS A 18 -1.00 31.36 16.07
C CYS A 18 -0.43 29.92 15.93
N ALA A 19 -1.08 28.96 16.60
CA ALA A 19 -0.71 27.55 16.43
C ALA A 19 -0.83 27.19 14.94
N LYS A 20 0.16 26.46 14.42
CA LYS A 20 0.10 25.99 13.03
C LYS A 20 -1.13 25.10 12.83
N PRO A 21 -1.79 25.17 11.66
CA PRO A 21 -2.86 24.23 11.33
C PRO A 21 -2.31 22.81 11.25
N THR A 22 -3.13 21.84 11.65
CA THR A 22 -2.72 20.43 11.70
C THR A 22 -3.49 19.62 10.68
N LEU A 23 -2.78 19.02 9.70
CA LEU A 23 -3.33 18.05 8.78
C LEU A 23 -3.31 16.66 9.41
N THR A 24 -4.49 16.06 9.61
CA THR A 24 -4.63 14.70 10.15
C THR A 24 -4.71 13.67 9.04
N VAL A 25 -3.74 12.77 8.97
CA VAL A 25 -3.65 11.73 7.94
C VAL A 25 -3.78 10.35 8.59
N TYR A 26 -4.82 9.58 8.22
CA TYR A 26 -4.92 8.18 8.61
C TYR A 26 -4.10 7.33 7.66
N ALA A 27 -3.24 6.47 8.21
CA ALA A 27 -2.32 5.64 7.44
C ALA A 27 -2.11 4.27 8.11
N PRO A 28 -1.74 3.22 7.37
CA PRO A 28 -1.41 1.92 7.96
C PRO A 28 -0.08 1.97 8.72
N ASP A 29 0.13 0.97 9.59
CA ASP A 29 1.29 0.91 10.49
C ASP A 29 2.62 0.88 9.74
N TYR A 30 2.72 0.10 8.66
CA TYR A 30 3.95 0.04 7.85
C TYR A 30 4.31 1.39 7.23
N PHE A 31 3.31 2.20 6.85
CA PHE A 31 3.54 3.52 6.26
C PHE A 31 4.10 4.51 7.28
N THR A 32 3.63 4.45 8.53
CA THR A 32 3.96 5.40 9.61
C THR A 32 5.12 4.97 10.48
N SER A 33 5.60 3.73 10.33
CA SER A 33 6.76 3.21 11.08
C SER A 33 8.05 4.00 10.77
N GLU A 34 9.06 3.87 11.61
CA GLU A 34 10.36 4.53 11.43
C GLU A 34 11.05 4.14 10.10
N TRP A 35 10.83 2.92 9.64
CA TRP A 35 11.37 2.40 8.37
C TRP A 35 10.43 2.65 7.16
N GLY A 36 9.20 3.08 7.42
CA GLY A 36 8.23 3.41 6.37
C GLY A 36 8.46 4.79 5.75
N PRO A 37 7.72 5.12 4.68
CA PRO A 37 7.88 6.40 3.98
C PRO A 37 7.33 7.61 4.76
N GLY A 38 6.40 7.39 5.68
CA GLY A 38 5.63 8.44 6.37
C GLY A 38 6.47 9.49 7.09
N PRO A 39 7.48 9.13 7.91
CA PRO A 39 8.30 10.12 8.61
C PRO A 39 9.01 11.10 7.65
N LYS A 40 9.56 10.60 6.55
CA LYS A 40 10.23 11.44 5.55
C LYS A 40 9.23 12.28 4.75
N ILE A 41 8.09 11.71 4.39
CA ILE A 41 6.98 12.42 3.72
C ILE A 41 6.49 13.57 4.61
N LYS A 42 6.28 13.33 5.90
CA LYS A 42 5.92 14.37 6.88
C LYS A 42 6.94 15.50 6.88
N GLN A 43 8.23 15.17 7.01
CA GLN A 43 9.29 16.17 7.03
C GLN A 43 9.32 17.05 5.77
N GLU A 44 9.15 16.44 4.58
CA GLU A 44 9.17 17.19 3.33
C GLU A 44 7.90 18.03 3.13
N PHE A 45 6.74 17.51 3.52
CA PHE A 45 5.50 18.26 3.41
C PHE A 45 5.45 19.46 4.37
N GLU A 46 5.89 19.30 5.62
CA GLU A 46 5.93 20.37 6.62
C GLU A 46 6.86 21.53 6.24
N LYS A 47 7.84 21.32 5.34
CA LYS A 47 8.68 22.39 4.80
C LYS A 47 7.93 23.34 3.86
N ILE A 48 6.85 22.87 3.24
CA ILE A 48 6.13 23.61 2.19
C ILE A 48 4.76 24.12 2.64
N CYS A 49 4.11 23.48 3.63
CA CYS A 49 2.73 23.81 4.00
C CYS A 49 2.60 24.80 5.16
N ASP A 50 3.66 25.13 5.86
CA ASP A 50 3.63 25.87 7.15
C ASP A 50 2.58 25.30 8.13
N CYS A 51 2.51 23.98 8.20
CA CYS A 51 1.56 23.20 8.99
C CYS A 51 2.27 22.10 9.80
N ASP A 52 1.52 21.44 10.69
CA ASP A 52 1.92 20.18 11.32
C ASP A 52 1.16 19.03 10.64
N LEU A 53 1.85 17.96 10.25
CA LEU A 53 1.23 16.75 9.75
C LEU A 53 1.18 15.71 10.87
N LEU A 54 -0.04 15.26 11.22
CA LEU A 54 -0.28 14.26 12.25
C LEU A 54 -0.73 12.95 11.60
N TYR A 55 0.09 11.89 11.70
CA TYR A 55 -0.36 10.55 11.35
C TYR A 55 -1.16 9.90 12.48
N ILE A 56 -2.27 9.26 12.12
CA ILE A 56 -2.99 8.33 13.00
C ILE A 56 -2.90 6.95 12.35
N SER A 57 -2.12 6.08 12.98
CA SER A 57 -1.77 4.76 12.51
C SER A 57 -2.86 3.72 12.81
N GLY A 58 -2.97 2.69 11.98
CA GLY A 58 -3.80 1.50 12.23
C GLY A 58 -4.63 1.03 11.04
N ASP A 59 -5.54 0.09 11.30
CA ASP A 59 -6.41 -0.51 10.30
C ASP A 59 -7.42 0.51 9.76
N LEU A 60 -7.29 0.89 8.50
CA LEU A 60 -8.05 1.98 7.89
C LEU A 60 -9.54 1.65 7.76
N MET A 61 -9.90 0.58 7.05
CA MET A 61 -11.30 0.28 6.73
C MET A 61 -12.17 0.03 7.97
N PRO A 62 -11.77 -0.78 8.97
CA PRO A 62 -12.52 -0.94 10.19
C PRO A 62 -12.77 0.38 10.91
N ARG A 63 -11.75 1.22 11.03
CA ARG A 63 -11.85 2.54 11.66
C ARG A 63 -12.83 3.45 10.91
N LEU A 64 -12.70 3.58 9.59
CA LEU A 64 -13.56 4.42 8.76
C LEU A 64 -15.03 3.94 8.80
N MET A 65 -15.28 2.63 8.86
CA MET A 65 -16.63 2.07 9.00
C MET A 65 -17.26 2.42 10.36
N ILE A 66 -16.47 2.44 11.43
CA ILE A 66 -16.95 2.80 12.78
C ILE A 66 -17.18 4.32 12.89
N GLU A 67 -16.26 5.12 12.39
CA GLU A 67 -16.32 6.59 12.50
C GLU A 67 -17.33 7.20 11.52
N GLY A 68 -17.40 6.68 10.29
CA GLY A 68 -18.26 7.22 9.23
C GLY A 68 -18.06 8.72 9.03
N LYS A 69 -19.14 9.49 8.99
CA LYS A 69 -19.10 10.95 8.83
C LYS A 69 -18.47 11.71 10.01
N ARG A 70 -18.15 11.02 11.11
CA ARG A 70 -17.48 11.60 12.29
C ARG A 70 -15.97 11.40 12.23
N THR A 71 -15.44 10.88 11.14
CA THR A 71 -13.98 10.71 10.98
C THR A 71 -13.25 12.03 11.19
N LYS A 72 -12.09 11.95 11.81
CA LYS A 72 -11.21 13.10 12.05
C LYS A 72 -10.11 13.18 11.00
N ALA A 73 -10.06 12.23 10.07
CA ALA A 73 -9.09 12.27 8.99
C ALA A 73 -9.39 13.42 8.03
N ASP A 74 -8.40 14.19 7.68
CA ASP A 74 -8.43 15.11 6.55
C ASP A 74 -8.08 14.35 5.25
N VAL A 75 -7.12 13.43 5.36
CA VAL A 75 -6.70 12.52 4.28
C VAL A 75 -6.56 11.11 4.84
N VAL A 76 -6.87 10.11 4.01
CA VAL A 76 -6.60 8.70 4.25
C VAL A 76 -5.61 8.23 3.17
N ILE A 77 -4.50 7.60 3.57
CA ILE A 77 -3.48 7.06 2.64
C ILE A 77 -3.21 5.60 2.98
N GLY A 78 -3.07 4.74 1.95
CA GLY A 78 -2.85 3.30 2.12
C GLY A 78 -4.12 2.43 1.98
N LEU A 79 -5.20 2.98 1.39
CA LEU A 79 -6.27 2.15 0.84
C LEU A 79 -5.77 1.46 -0.44
N ASN A 80 -6.46 0.41 -0.90
CA ASN A 80 -6.18 -0.22 -2.19
C ASN A 80 -7.46 -0.42 -3.01
N THR A 81 -7.31 -0.78 -4.28
CA THR A 81 -8.42 -0.97 -5.22
C THR A 81 -9.46 -2.00 -4.76
N ASP A 82 -9.06 -3.01 -3.99
CA ASP A 82 -9.94 -4.10 -3.58
C ASP A 82 -10.91 -3.70 -2.45
N VAL A 83 -10.71 -2.51 -1.84
CA VAL A 83 -11.58 -1.97 -0.79
C VAL A 83 -12.30 -0.68 -1.19
N THR A 84 -11.98 -0.08 -2.36
CA THR A 84 -12.54 1.22 -2.79
C THR A 84 -14.06 1.21 -2.90
N PHE A 85 -14.67 0.11 -3.34
CA PHE A 85 -16.13 0.00 -3.39
C PHE A 85 -16.80 0.20 -2.02
N LYS A 86 -16.26 -0.45 -0.97
CA LYS A 86 -16.75 -0.27 0.41
C LYS A 86 -16.44 1.12 0.92
N ALA A 87 -15.23 1.63 0.67
CA ALA A 87 -14.81 2.96 1.07
C ALA A 87 -15.71 4.05 0.44
N ARG A 88 -16.00 3.95 -0.84
CA ARG A 88 -16.88 4.87 -1.58
C ARG A 88 -18.30 4.89 -1.01
N LYS A 89 -18.86 3.73 -0.61
CA LYS A 89 -20.19 3.63 0.00
C LYS A 89 -20.30 4.31 1.35
N LEU A 90 -19.20 4.60 2.05
CA LEU A 90 -19.25 5.37 3.29
C LEU A 90 -19.70 6.83 3.05
N GLY A 91 -19.55 7.36 1.83
CA GLY A 91 -19.94 8.72 1.48
C GLY A 91 -19.16 9.82 2.22
N ILE A 92 -17.93 9.50 2.65
CA ILE A 92 -17.08 10.39 3.44
C ILE A 92 -15.93 11.00 2.64
N PHE A 93 -15.73 10.60 1.41
CA PHE A 93 -14.66 11.08 0.55
C PHE A 93 -15.15 12.09 -0.48
N GLU A 94 -14.28 12.98 -0.90
CA GLU A 94 -14.54 13.94 -1.98
C GLU A 94 -13.51 13.82 -3.11
N ALA A 95 -13.82 14.44 -4.26
CA ALA A 95 -12.97 14.40 -5.43
C ALA A 95 -11.64 15.13 -5.19
N HIS A 96 -10.51 14.46 -5.50
CA HIS A 96 -9.17 15.00 -5.32
C HIS A 96 -8.79 16.12 -6.31
N LYS A 97 -9.45 16.20 -7.47
CA LYS A 97 -9.24 17.23 -8.53
C LYS A 97 -7.82 17.32 -9.06
N GLN A 98 -7.00 16.29 -8.89
CA GLN A 98 -5.66 16.22 -9.45
C GLN A 98 -5.70 15.79 -10.91
N ASP A 99 -4.75 16.25 -11.72
CA ASP A 99 -4.50 15.72 -13.06
C ASP A 99 -3.78 14.37 -12.94
N THR A 100 -4.40 13.33 -13.46
CA THR A 100 -3.88 11.96 -13.45
C THR A 100 -3.36 11.51 -14.81
N SER A 101 -3.22 12.41 -15.77
CA SER A 101 -2.75 12.10 -17.12
C SER A 101 -1.28 11.67 -17.19
N SER A 102 -0.48 12.08 -16.21
CA SER A 102 0.95 11.75 -16.10
C SER A 102 1.25 10.47 -15.31
N LEU A 103 0.22 9.77 -14.80
CA LEU A 103 0.43 8.54 -14.05
C LEU A 103 1.13 7.47 -14.90
N SER A 104 2.15 6.84 -14.32
CA SER A 104 2.96 5.79 -14.92
C SER A 104 2.62 4.40 -14.37
N ILE A 105 1.32 4.13 -14.16
CA ILE A 105 0.80 2.83 -13.71
C ILE A 105 0.37 1.98 -14.91
N PRO A 106 0.39 0.62 -14.82
CA PRO A 106 0.14 -0.27 -15.96
C PRO A 106 -1.35 -0.41 -16.34
N ILE A 107 -2.25 0.32 -15.69
CA ILE A 107 -3.69 0.34 -15.97
C ILE A 107 -4.16 1.78 -16.22
N LYS A 108 -5.28 1.93 -16.95
CA LYS A 108 -5.89 3.25 -17.12
C LYS A 108 -6.59 3.66 -15.82
N TRP A 109 -6.24 4.85 -15.30
CA TRP A 109 -6.81 5.39 -14.07
C TRP A 109 -7.76 6.56 -14.36
N ASN A 110 -9.01 6.45 -13.91
CA ASN A 110 -10.04 7.48 -14.12
C ASN A 110 -10.79 7.84 -12.82
N ASP A 111 -10.40 7.27 -11.69
CA ASP A 111 -11.05 7.54 -10.41
C ASP A 111 -10.85 9.03 -10.04
N LYS A 112 -11.89 9.65 -9.51
CA LYS A 112 -11.87 11.06 -9.11
C LYS A 112 -11.72 11.25 -7.60
N ILE A 113 -11.88 10.18 -6.82
CA ILE A 113 -11.83 10.18 -5.36
C ILE A 113 -10.51 9.58 -4.86
N PHE A 114 -10.15 8.42 -5.38
CA PHE A 114 -8.97 7.67 -4.95
C PHE A 114 -7.80 7.95 -5.91
N LEU A 115 -6.70 8.47 -5.35
CA LEU A 115 -5.48 8.83 -6.08
C LEU A 115 -4.39 7.79 -5.82
N PRO A 116 -3.87 7.09 -6.84
CA PRO A 116 -2.78 6.15 -6.64
C PRO A 116 -1.48 6.89 -6.34
N PHE A 117 -0.72 6.39 -5.37
CA PHE A 117 0.59 6.95 -5.05
C PHE A 117 1.74 5.98 -5.30
N ASP A 118 1.45 4.69 -5.33
CA ASP A 118 2.39 3.64 -5.67
C ASP A 118 1.69 2.43 -6.30
N TRP A 119 2.48 1.44 -6.74
CA TRP A 119 1.96 0.19 -7.27
C TRP A 119 3.00 -0.92 -7.30
N SER A 120 2.53 -2.15 -7.38
CA SER A 120 3.32 -3.35 -7.61
C SER A 120 2.44 -4.46 -8.18
N HIS A 121 2.97 -5.68 -8.28
CA HIS A 121 2.19 -6.88 -8.57
C HIS A 121 2.38 -7.88 -7.44
N THR A 122 1.31 -8.56 -7.06
CA THR A 122 1.35 -9.66 -6.10
C THR A 122 2.22 -10.79 -6.65
N ALA A 123 3.15 -11.32 -5.86
CA ALA A 123 4.05 -12.39 -6.28
C ALA A 123 4.48 -13.24 -5.08
N PHE A 124 4.96 -14.45 -5.36
CA PHE A 124 5.73 -15.22 -4.40
C PHE A 124 7.21 -14.88 -4.50
N ILE A 125 7.83 -14.60 -3.36
CA ILE A 125 9.27 -14.35 -3.24
C ILE A 125 9.92 -15.61 -2.73
N TYR A 126 11.10 -15.93 -3.26
CA TYR A 126 11.87 -17.10 -2.92
C TYR A 126 13.37 -16.78 -2.77
N ASP A 127 14.10 -17.66 -2.06
CA ASP A 127 15.55 -17.59 -1.97
C ASP A 127 16.17 -18.39 -3.14
N ASN A 128 16.78 -17.69 -4.09
CA ASN A 128 17.37 -18.29 -5.29
C ASN A 128 18.65 -19.10 -5.00
N THR A 129 19.18 -19.03 -3.79
CA THR A 129 20.29 -19.89 -3.34
C THR A 129 19.80 -21.27 -2.92
N LYS A 130 18.55 -21.37 -2.46
CA LYS A 130 17.91 -22.59 -1.95
C LYS A 130 17.01 -23.23 -3.02
N LEU A 131 16.05 -22.46 -3.57
CA LEU A 131 15.12 -22.93 -4.60
C LEU A 131 15.65 -22.57 -6.00
N LYS A 132 16.37 -23.52 -6.63
CA LYS A 132 17.03 -23.31 -7.93
C LYS A 132 16.07 -23.29 -9.12
N ASN A 133 14.97 -24.02 -9.03
CA ASN A 133 13.95 -24.14 -10.06
C ASN A 133 12.59 -23.72 -9.49
N PRO A 134 12.34 -22.40 -9.32
CA PRO A 134 11.06 -21.92 -8.82
C PRO A 134 9.95 -22.21 -9.83
N PRO A 135 8.71 -22.47 -9.40
CA PRO A 135 7.56 -22.55 -10.28
C PRO A 135 7.41 -21.29 -11.14
N GLN A 136 7.12 -21.46 -12.42
CA GLN A 136 6.90 -20.37 -13.38
C GLN A 136 5.43 -20.14 -13.70
N SER A 137 4.54 -20.87 -13.01
CA SER A 137 3.09 -20.74 -13.13
C SER A 137 2.41 -21.22 -11.85
N PHE A 138 1.14 -20.82 -11.63
CA PHE A 138 0.34 -21.44 -10.58
C PHE A 138 0.14 -22.93 -10.83
N ASP A 139 -0.07 -23.33 -12.07
CA ASP A 139 -0.23 -24.75 -12.41
C ASP A 139 0.99 -25.56 -12.02
N GLU A 140 2.19 -25.07 -12.27
CA GLU A 140 3.42 -25.73 -11.81
C GLU A 140 3.49 -25.77 -10.28
N LEU A 141 3.22 -24.66 -9.60
CA LEU A 141 3.23 -24.59 -8.14
C LEU A 141 2.26 -25.58 -7.53
N LEU A 142 0.99 -25.56 -7.98
CA LEU A 142 -0.10 -26.35 -7.40
C LEU A 142 0.02 -27.85 -7.69
N ASN A 143 0.66 -28.24 -8.80
CA ASN A 143 0.83 -29.63 -9.21
C ASN A 143 2.27 -30.15 -9.01
N SER A 144 3.19 -29.32 -8.48
CA SER A 144 4.55 -29.75 -8.15
C SER A 144 4.54 -30.94 -7.19
N LYS A 145 5.40 -31.93 -7.47
CA LYS A 145 5.68 -33.04 -6.54
C LYS A 145 6.70 -32.65 -5.47
N ASP A 146 7.40 -31.52 -5.67
CA ASP A 146 8.35 -31.01 -4.70
C ASP A 146 7.64 -30.51 -3.44
N ASP A 147 8.25 -30.71 -2.29
CA ASP A 147 7.73 -30.30 -1.00
C ASP A 147 8.02 -28.80 -0.75
N ILE A 148 7.53 -27.93 -1.66
CA ILE A 148 7.66 -26.48 -1.54
C ILE A 148 6.76 -25.99 -0.42
N LYS A 149 7.35 -25.30 0.55
CA LYS A 149 6.65 -24.68 1.67
C LYS A 149 6.45 -23.20 1.43
N ILE A 150 5.22 -22.73 1.62
CA ILE A 150 4.80 -21.34 1.35
C ILE A 150 4.22 -20.73 2.61
N ILE A 151 4.56 -19.47 2.88
CA ILE A 151 3.87 -18.66 3.88
C ILE A 151 2.99 -17.63 3.16
N ILE A 152 1.74 -17.54 3.57
CA ILE A 152 0.76 -16.58 3.04
C ILE A 152 0.12 -15.79 4.19
N GLN A 153 -0.64 -14.76 3.85
CA GLN A 153 -1.42 -13.97 4.80
C GLN A 153 -2.92 -14.28 4.70
N ASP A 154 -3.61 -14.10 5.82
CA ASP A 154 -5.06 -14.27 5.91
C ASP A 154 -5.78 -13.19 5.07
N PRO A 155 -6.61 -13.57 4.08
CA PRO A 155 -7.32 -12.63 3.21
C PRO A 155 -8.38 -11.78 3.94
N ARG A 156 -8.72 -12.14 5.18
CA ARG A 156 -9.69 -11.38 5.99
C ARG A 156 -9.06 -10.19 6.72
N THR A 157 -7.75 -10.27 6.98
CA THR A 157 -7.01 -9.30 7.81
C THR A 157 -5.89 -8.60 7.06
N SER A 158 -5.44 -9.14 5.93
CA SER A 158 -4.32 -8.62 5.16
C SER A 158 -4.75 -8.26 3.73
N ILE A 159 -4.33 -7.09 3.27
CA ILE A 159 -4.56 -6.65 1.87
C ILE A 159 -3.80 -7.54 0.87
N SER A 160 -2.59 -8.01 1.22
CA SER A 160 -1.85 -8.94 0.36
C SER A 160 -2.49 -10.33 0.33
N GLY A 161 -3.03 -10.80 1.45
CA GLY A 161 -3.83 -12.03 1.50
C GLY A 161 -5.09 -11.93 0.63
N LEU A 162 -5.79 -10.79 0.66
CA LEU A 162 -6.94 -10.54 -0.22
C LEU A 162 -6.53 -10.51 -1.68
N ALA A 163 -5.41 -9.86 -2.01
CA ALA A 163 -4.88 -9.83 -3.37
C ALA A 163 -4.54 -11.24 -3.89
N LEU A 164 -4.00 -12.14 -3.05
CA LEU A 164 -3.75 -13.54 -3.43
C LEU A 164 -5.03 -14.26 -3.84
N VAL A 165 -6.09 -14.17 -3.02
CA VAL A 165 -7.31 -14.92 -3.33
C VAL A 165 -8.02 -14.36 -4.56
N LEU A 166 -7.95 -13.05 -4.80
CA LEU A 166 -8.43 -12.44 -6.04
C LEU A 166 -7.55 -12.82 -7.23
N TRP A 167 -6.24 -12.93 -7.05
CA TRP A 167 -5.31 -13.40 -8.08
C TRP A 167 -5.65 -14.83 -8.52
N VAL A 168 -5.81 -15.76 -7.57
CA VAL A 168 -6.24 -17.13 -7.87
C VAL A 168 -7.59 -17.14 -8.57
N LYS A 169 -8.56 -16.35 -8.09
CA LYS A 169 -9.89 -16.23 -8.73
C LYS A 169 -9.81 -15.73 -10.16
N SER A 170 -8.94 -14.77 -10.44
CA SER A 170 -8.79 -14.19 -11.79
C SER A 170 -8.21 -15.19 -12.80
N ILE A 171 -7.45 -16.19 -12.35
CA ILE A 171 -6.87 -17.23 -13.17
C ILE A 171 -7.83 -18.41 -13.34
N TYR A 172 -8.37 -18.91 -12.24
CA TYR A 172 -9.10 -20.18 -12.22
C TYR A 172 -10.64 -20.04 -12.31
N GLY A 173 -11.18 -18.83 -12.13
CA GLY A 173 -12.61 -18.56 -12.25
C GLY A 173 -13.45 -19.46 -11.32
N SER A 174 -14.30 -20.30 -11.90
CA SER A 174 -15.15 -21.25 -11.12
C SER A 174 -14.37 -22.41 -10.50
N LYS A 175 -13.11 -22.63 -10.88
CA LYS A 175 -12.23 -23.68 -10.32
C LYS A 175 -11.33 -23.18 -9.19
N SER A 176 -11.55 -21.96 -8.68
CA SER A 176 -10.70 -21.38 -7.64
C SER A 176 -10.71 -22.18 -6.33
N GLU A 177 -11.83 -22.77 -5.91
CA GLU A 177 -11.87 -23.62 -4.71
C GLU A 177 -10.96 -24.86 -4.85
N GLU A 178 -10.93 -25.49 -6.04
CA GLU A 178 -9.99 -26.60 -6.31
C GLU A 178 -8.53 -26.12 -6.24
N ALA A 179 -8.25 -24.97 -6.83
CA ALA A 179 -6.91 -24.37 -6.78
C ALA A 179 -6.49 -24.04 -5.34
N PHE A 180 -7.39 -23.50 -4.50
CA PHE A 180 -7.11 -23.28 -3.08
C PHE A 180 -6.88 -24.57 -2.30
N THR A 181 -7.61 -25.65 -2.60
CA THR A 181 -7.38 -26.95 -1.97
C THR A 181 -5.97 -27.47 -2.24
N LYS A 182 -5.48 -27.32 -3.50
CA LYS A 182 -4.11 -27.65 -3.85
C LYS A 182 -3.08 -26.72 -3.18
N LEU A 183 -3.37 -25.42 -3.19
CA LEU A 183 -2.49 -24.42 -2.54
C LEU A 183 -2.36 -24.69 -1.03
N ALA A 184 -3.45 -25.06 -0.36
CA ALA A 184 -3.46 -25.36 1.07
C ALA A 184 -2.46 -26.46 1.44
N SER A 185 -2.26 -27.46 0.57
CA SER A 185 -1.26 -28.53 0.79
C SER A 185 0.20 -28.05 0.75
N LYS A 186 0.46 -26.87 0.15
CA LYS A 186 1.78 -26.23 0.08
C LYS A 186 2.01 -25.18 1.17
N VAL A 187 0.93 -24.72 1.81
CA VAL A 187 1.02 -23.64 2.80
C VAL A 187 1.47 -24.18 4.14
N LEU A 188 2.65 -23.72 4.58
CA LEU A 188 3.21 -24.02 5.91
C LEU A 188 2.41 -23.33 7.00
N THR A 189 2.10 -22.04 6.80
CA THR A 189 1.34 -21.24 7.75
C THR A 189 0.65 -20.05 7.10
N VAL A 190 -0.39 -19.57 7.76
CA VAL A 190 -1.16 -18.38 7.40
C VAL A 190 -1.00 -17.36 8.52
N THR A 191 -0.35 -16.23 8.24
CA THR A 191 -0.12 -15.18 9.24
C THR A 191 -1.23 -14.12 9.20
N LYS A 192 -1.33 -13.32 10.25
CA LYS A 192 -2.28 -12.21 10.31
C LYS A 192 -1.94 -11.11 9.30
N GLY A 193 -0.65 -10.83 9.07
CA GLY A 193 -0.17 -9.73 8.25
C GLY A 193 1.16 -10.01 7.56
N TRP A 194 1.52 -9.09 6.67
CA TRP A 194 2.70 -9.23 5.80
C TRP A 194 4.02 -9.25 6.58
N SER A 195 4.21 -8.36 7.55
CA SER A 195 5.49 -8.25 8.28
C SER A 195 5.88 -9.54 9.00
N GLU A 196 4.90 -10.24 9.58
CA GLU A 196 5.11 -11.53 10.24
C GLU A 196 5.55 -12.59 9.22
N SER A 197 4.80 -12.76 8.13
CA SER A 197 5.12 -13.77 7.11
C SER A 197 6.48 -13.53 6.46
N TYR A 198 6.78 -12.29 6.15
CA TYR A 198 8.05 -11.94 5.52
C TYR A 198 9.23 -12.15 6.47
N GLY A 199 9.06 -11.84 7.77
CA GLY A 199 10.02 -12.11 8.82
C GLY A 199 10.35 -13.60 8.96
N MET A 200 9.33 -14.47 8.97
CA MET A 200 9.51 -15.93 9.00
C MET A 200 10.27 -16.44 7.76
N PHE A 201 9.93 -15.92 6.57
CA PHE A 201 10.64 -16.27 5.34
C PHE A 201 12.12 -15.85 5.38
N THR A 202 12.45 -14.66 5.85
CA THR A 202 13.85 -14.20 5.94
C THR A 202 14.64 -15.00 6.97
N GLN A 203 13.99 -15.58 7.99
CA GLN A 203 14.56 -16.53 8.93
C GLN A 203 14.73 -17.95 8.34
N GLY A 204 14.22 -18.17 7.13
CA GLY A 204 14.39 -19.42 6.39
C GLY A 204 13.38 -20.51 6.74
N GLU A 205 12.22 -20.15 7.30
CA GLU A 205 11.19 -21.11 7.70
C GLU A 205 10.40 -21.69 6.51
N ALA A 206 10.42 -21.02 5.36
CA ALA A 206 9.74 -21.49 4.15
C ALA A 206 10.57 -21.20 2.89
N ASP A 207 10.24 -21.91 1.80
CA ASP A 207 10.88 -21.75 0.49
C ASP A 207 10.38 -20.51 -0.23
N MET A 208 9.09 -20.17 -0.03
CA MET A 208 8.43 -19.03 -0.67
C MET A 208 7.53 -18.28 0.32
N VAL A 209 7.34 -16.99 0.06
CA VAL A 209 6.41 -16.13 0.81
C VAL A 209 5.59 -15.28 -0.15
N LEU A 210 4.32 -15.08 0.17
CA LEU A 210 3.47 -14.13 -0.54
C LEU A 210 3.94 -12.70 -0.26
N SER A 211 4.24 -11.96 -1.32
CA SER A 211 4.66 -10.55 -1.27
C SER A 211 4.44 -9.89 -2.65
N TYR A 212 5.40 -9.11 -3.11
CA TYR A 212 5.29 -8.30 -4.33
C TYR A 212 6.51 -8.45 -5.22
N THR A 213 6.34 -8.24 -6.53
CA THR A 213 7.45 -8.28 -7.51
C THR A 213 8.58 -7.29 -7.19
N THR A 214 8.31 -6.28 -6.38
CA THR A 214 9.29 -5.25 -5.95
C THR A 214 10.10 -5.65 -4.71
N SER A 215 9.69 -6.66 -3.96
CA SER A 215 10.38 -7.06 -2.72
C SER A 215 11.89 -7.36 -2.88
N PRO A 216 12.38 -7.93 -3.99
CA PRO A 216 13.81 -8.14 -4.17
C PRO A 216 14.64 -6.84 -4.12
N ALA A 217 14.08 -5.70 -4.53
CA ALA A 217 14.79 -4.42 -4.51
C ALA A 217 15.19 -4.01 -3.08
N TYR A 218 14.37 -4.30 -2.07
CA TYR A 218 14.72 -4.08 -0.67
C TYR A 218 16.02 -4.79 -0.30
N HIS A 219 16.11 -6.07 -0.57
CA HIS A 219 17.31 -6.86 -0.21
C HIS A 219 18.55 -6.38 -0.95
N ILE A 220 18.41 -6.02 -2.23
CA ILE A 220 19.54 -5.52 -3.03
C ILE A 220 20.02 -4.17 -2.51
N ILE A 221 19.10 -3.22 -2.27
CA ILE A 221 19.44 -1.84 -1.91
C ILE A 221 19.84 -1.72 -0.43
N ALA A 222 19.03 -2.30 0.48
CA ALA A 222 19.23 -2.12 1.92
C ALA A 222 20.22 -3.12 2.54
N GLU A 223 20.29 -4.35 2.00
CA GLU A 223 21.06 -5.45 2.57
C GLU A 223 22.24 -5.90 1.69
N ASN A 224 22.34 -5.36 0.47
CA ASN A 224 23.30 -5.84 -0.55
C ASN A 224 23.18 -7.35 -0.82
N ASP A 225 21.96 -7.89 -0.69
CA ASP A 225 21.63 -9.31 -0.87
C ASP A 225 20.86 -9.52 -2.18
N LYS A 226 21.40 -10.31 -3.09
CA LYS A 226 20.78 -10.69 -4.38
C LYS A 226 20.14 -12.09 -4.33
N SER A 227 20.04 -12.68 -3.17
CA SER A 227 19.50 -14.03 -3.00
C SER A 227 17.97 -14.09 -3.11
N LYS A 228 17.26 -12.98 -2.96
CA LYS A 228 15.80 -12.96 -3.02
C LYS A 228 15.33 -12.59 -4.43
N SER A 229 14.38 -13.37 -4.93
CA SER A 229 13.82 -13.20 -6.29
C SER A 229 12.31 -13.37 -6.27
N ALA A 230 11.62 -12.73 -7.21
CA ALA A 230 10.19 -12.93 -7.43
C ALA A 230 9.97 -14.06 -8.45
N ALA A 231 9.09 -15.01 -8.14
CA ALA A 231 8.61 -15.99 -9.08
C ALA A 231 7.62 -15.32 -10.05
N ILE A 232 7.97 -15.28 -11.34
CA ILE A 232 7.15 -14.63 -12.37
C ILE A 232 6.31 -15.71 -13.07
N PHE A 233 4.98 -15.64 -12.86
CA PHE A 233 4.04 -16.62 -13.36
C PHE A 233 3.51 -16.28 -14.75
N SER A 234 3.44 -17.27 -15.62
CA SER A 234 3.02 -17.12 -17.01
C SER A 234 1.55 -16.72 -17.19
N GLU A 235 0.68 -17.06 -16.24
CA GLU A 235 -0.74 -16.65 -16.24
C GLU A 235 -0.90 -15.15 -16.04
N GLY A 236 0.12 -14.47 -15.54
CA GLY A 236 0.12 -13.05 -15.18
C GLY A 236 0.04 -12.84 -13.68
N HIS A 237 0.19 -11.58 -13.26
CA HIS A 237 0.22 -11.17 -11.87
C HIS A 237 -0.88 -10.17 -11.55
N TYR A 238 -1.45 -10.30 -10.35
CA TYR A 238 -2.50 -9.39 -9.88
C TYR A 238 -1.89 -8.03 -9.54
N PHE A 239 -2.42 -7.00 -10.18
CA PHE A 239 -2.01 -5.62 -9.98
C PHE A 239 -2.47 -5.13 -8.61
N PHE A 240 -1.57 -4.48 -7.91
CA PHE A 240 -1.80 -3.88 -6.61
C PHE A 240 -1.39 -2.40 -6.65
N THR A 241 -2.24 -1.52 -6.16
CA THR A 241 -1.91 -0.09 -6.01
C THR A 241 -2.50 0.45 -4.72
N GLU A 242 -1.72 1.26 -4.04
CA GLU A 242 -2.16 1.97 -2.86
C GLU A 242 -2.65 3.37 -3.20
N LEU A 243 -3.64 3.80 -2.46
CA LEU A 243 -4.48 4.95 -2.79
C LEU A 243 -4.54 5.93 -1.63
N ALA A 244 -4.59 7.21 -1.97
CA ALA A 244 -4.94 8.28 -1.05
C ALA A 244 -6.29 8.89 -1.42
N ALA A 245 -7.02 9.37 -0.41
CA ALA A 245 -8.28 10.08 -0.61
C ALA A 245 -8.48 11.14 0.47
N MET A 246 -9.01 12.30 0.10
CA MET A 246 -9.37 13.35 1.03
C MET A 246 -10.82 13.19 1.50
N THR A 247 -11.10 13.57 2.75
CA THR A 247 -12.44 13.47 3.32
C THR A 247 -13.24 14.76 3.12
N ASN A 248 -14.56 14.61 2.95
CA ASN A 248 -15.47 15.75 2.81
C ASN A 248 -15.81 16.42 4.16
N SER A 249 -15.34 15.85 5.28
CA SER A 249 -15.46 16.40 6.64
C SER A 249 -14.17 17.04 7.15
N SER A 250 -13.15 17.17 6.28
CA SER A 250 -11.87 17.78 6.62
C SER A 250 -12.05 19.15 7.25
N LYS A 251 -11.31 19.39 8.34
CA LYS A 251 -11.22 20.72 8.97
C LYS A 251 -10.20 21.61 8.30
N GLU A 252 -9.26 21.00 7.56
CA GLU A 252 -8.19 21.65 6.83
C GLU A 252 -8.25 21.34 5.31
N PRO A 253 -9.37 21.65 4.60
CA PRO A 253 -9.59 21.21 3.22
C PRO A 253 -8.57 21.81 2.24
N LYS A 254 -7.95 22.94 2.56
CA LYS A 254 -6.86 23.50 1.75
C LYS A 254 -5.59 22.65 1.86
N LEU A 255 -5.18 22.34 3.09
CA LEU A 255 -4.02 21.49 3.35
C LEU A 255 -4.22 20.07 2.79
N ALA A 256 -5.43 19.51 2.91
CA ALA A 256 -5.77 18.23 2.31
C ALA A 256 -5.54 18.24 0.79
N LYS A 257 -5.98 19.31 0.08
CA LYS A 257 -5.74 19.45 -1.36
C LYS A 257 -4.26 19.64 -1.69
N GLU A 258 -3.52 20.41 -0.90
CA GLU A 258 -2.07 20.59 -1.05
C GLU A 258 -1.34 19.25 -0.85
N PHE A 259 -1.76 18.45 0.14
CA PHE A 259 -1.19 17.11 0.35
C PHE A 259 -1.49 16.18 -0.82
N MET A 260 -2.73 16.17 -1.35
CA MET A 260 -3.07 15.37 -2.54
C MET A 260 -2.25 15.80 -3.76
N SER A 261 -1.95 17.10 -3.92
CA SER A 261 -1.04 17.59 -4.96
C SER A 261 0.41 17.19 -4.71
N PHE A 262 0.85 17.24 -3.46
CA PHE A 262 2.20 16.83 -3.05
C PHE A 262 2.45 15.34 -3.33
N ILE A 263 1.44 14.47 -3.17
CA ILE A 263 1.52 13.04 -3.51
C ILE A 263 2.02 12.83 -4.96
N LEU A 264 1.61 13.66 -5.91
CA LEU A 264 2.04 13.54 -7.31
C LEU A 264 3.37 14.25 -7.61
N SER A 265 3.97 14.93 -6.65
CA SER A 265 5.23 15.63 -6.84
C SER A 265 6.44 14.70 -6.96
N ASP A 266 7.47 15.13 -7.68
CA ASP A 266 8.76 14.42 -7.75
C ASP A 266 9.33 14.14 -6.34
N THR A 267 9.17 15.07 -5.39
CA THR A 267 9.67 14.93 -4.01
C THR A 267 9.02 13.74 -3.32
N PHE A 268 7.69 13.63 -3.34
CA PHE A 268 6.98 12.50 -2.75
C PHE A 268 7.30 11.20 -3.49
N GLN A 269 7.21 11.22 -4.81
CA GLN A 269 7.32 10.01 -5.63
C GLN A 269 8.73 9.37 -5.57
N ARG A 270 9.78 10.17 -5.39
CA ARG A 270 11.14 9.66 -5.17
C ARG A 270 11.37 8.98 -3.83
N MET A 271 10.50 9.22 -2.85
CA MET A 271 10.58 8.54 -1.55
C MET A 271 9.95 7.14 -1.56
N ILE A 272 9.08 6.85 -2.53
CA ILE A 272 8.33 5.60 -2.61
C ILE A 272 9.23 4.38 -2.85
N PRO A 273 10.16 4.36 -3.82
CA PRO A 273 10.96 3.16 -4.11
C PRO A 273 11.72 2.60 -2.91
N THR A 274 12.29 3.47 -2.07
CA THR A 274 13.12 3.05 -0.92
C THR A 274 12.43 3.24 0.43
N GLY A 275 11.23 3.82 0.47
CA GLY A 275 10.45 3.98 1.69
C GLY A 275 9.28 2.99 1.77
N ASN A 276 8.60 2.74 0.65
CA ASN A 276 7.47 1.81 0.56
C ASN A 276 7.76 0.56 -0.29
N TRP A 277 8.95 0.48 -0.87
CA TRP A 277 9.42 -0.64 -1.69
C TRP A 277 8.46 -1.01 -2.82
N SER A 278 7.86 0.01 -3.42
CA SER A 278 6.90 -0.08 -4.51
C SER A 278 7.30 0.80 -5.68
N PHE A 279 6.76 0.56 -6.86
CA PHE A 279 6.90 1.51 -7.96
C PHE A 279 6.09 2.77 -7.67
N PRO A 280 6.67 3.97 -7.83
CA PRO A 280 5.91 5.21 -7.71
C PRO A 280 4.88 5.33 -8.84
N SER A 281 3.73 5.95 -8.54
CA SER A 281 2.65 6.09 -9.53
C SER A 281 2.87 7.22 -10.53
N ASN A 282 3.72 8.20 -10.21
CA ASN A 282 3.93 9.41 -11.02
C ASN A 282 5.42 9.79 -11.09
N LEU A 283 6.27 8.84 -11.45
CA LEU A 283 7.70 9.10 -11.65
C LEU A 283 8.16 8.42 -12.95
N ALA A 284 8.91 9.13 -13.76
CA ALA A 284 9.49 8.58 -14.98
C ALA A 284 10.46 7.42 -14.65
N ARG A 285 10.47 6.39 -15.48
CA ARG A 285 11.25 5.16 -15.25
C ARG A 285 12.75 5.41 -15.09
N ASP A 286 13.31 6.37 -15.82
CA ASP A 286 14.72 6.76 -15.78
C ASP A 286 15.13 7.44 -14.47
N LYS A 287 14.16 7.82 -13.64
CA LYS A 287 14.38 8.41 -12.32
C LYS A 287 14.33 7.38 -11.18
N LEU A 288 13.99 6.14 -11.48
CA LEU A 288 13.97 5.04 -10.51
C LEU A 288 15.39 4.60 -10.14
N PRO A 289 15.61 4.03 -8.93
CA PRO A 289 16.82 3.28 -8.64
C PRO A 289 17.07 2.18 -9.69
N GLU A 290 18.32 1.90 -10.03
CA GLU A 290 18.69 0.89 -11.03
C GLU A 290 18.13 -0.49 -10.69
N GLU A 291 18.08 -0.82 -9.42
CA GLU A 291 17.53 -2.09 -8.91
C GLU A 291 16.05 -2.25 -9.26
N PHE A 292 15.26 -1.16 -9.22
CA PHE A 292 13.86 -1.16 -9.65
C PHE A 292 13.72 -1.27 -11.18
N ILE A 293 14.60 -0.61 -11.93
CA ILE A 293 14.61 -0.68 -13.41
C ILE A 293 14.84 -2.12 -13.88
N ASN A 294 15.68 -2.86 -13.16
CA ASN A 294 16.13 -4.22 -13.52
C ASN A 294 15.22 -5.33 -12.96
N LEU A 295 14.18 -5.01 -12.17
CA LEU A 295 13.23 -6.02 -11.68
C LEU A 295 12.51 -6.70 -12.85
N PRO A 296 12.32 -8.03 -12.77
CA PRO A 296 11.53 -8.74 -13.75
C PRO A 296 10.06 -8.30 -13.68
N MET A 297 9.50 -7.99 -14.85
CA MET A 297 8.11 -7.53 -14.96
C MET A 297 7.21 -8.63 -15.49
N PRO A 298 6.00 -8.82 -14.94
CA PRO A 298 5.01 -9.72 -15.49
C PRO A 298 4.64 -9.33 -16.92
N GLN A 299 4.46 -10.34 -17.79
CA GLN A 299 4.02 -10.11 -19.16
C GLN A 299 2.52 -9.77 -19.26
N LYS A 300 1.74 -10.19 -18.26
CA LYS A 300 0.29 -9.97 -18.20
C LYS A 300 -0.10 -9.40 -16.84
N VAL A 301 -0.87 -8.32 -16.88
CA VAL A 301 -1.46 -7.69 -15.70
C VAL A 301 -2.87 -8.22 -15.51
N LEU A 302 -3.15 -8.77 -14.34
CA LEU A 302 -4.48 -9.21 -13.91
C LEU A 302 -5.03 -8.17 -12.93
N PHE A 303 -6.29 -7.81 -13.10
CA PHE A 303 -6.91 -6.77 -12.29
C PHE A 303 -8.44 -6.89 -12.33
N TYR A 304 -9.08 -6.72 -11.21
CA TYR A 304 -10.54 -6.55 -11.13
C TYR A 304 -10.90 -5.08 -10.98
N THR A 305 -12.01 -4.68 -11.60
CA THR A 305 -12.66 -3.41 -11.26
C THR A 305 -13.12 -3.43 -9.80
N GLU A 306 -13.41 -2.27 -9.21
CA GLU A 306 -13.87 -2.22 -7.82
C GLU A 306 -15.19 -2.98 -7.61
N GLU A 307 -16.06 -3.00 -8.63
CA GLU A 307 -17.32 -3.76 -8.62
C GLU A 307 -17.07 -5.26 -8.65
N ASP A 308 -16.15 -5.71 -9.54
CA ASP A 308 -15.81 -7.13 -9.65
C ASP A 308 -15.04 -7.61 -8.41
N ALA A 309 -14.09 -6.83 -7.90
CA ALA A 309 -13.40 -7.14 -6.65
C ALA A 309 -14.40 -7.30 -5.48
N GLN A 310 -15.37 -6.38 -5.35
CA GLN A 310 -16.43 -6.50 -4.35
C GLN A 310 -17.32 -7.72 -4.56
N LYS A 311 -17.68 -8.02 -5.82
CA LYS A 311 -18.51 -9.17 -6.18
C LYS A 311 -17.85 -10.49 -5.81
N TYR A 312 -16.55 -10.61 -6.08
CA TYR A 312 -15.82 -11.86 -5.83
C TYR A 312 -15.27 -11.99 -4.43
N ARG A 313 -15.03 -10.89 -3.72
CA ARG A 313 -14.39 -10.88 -2.40
C ARG A 313 -14.98 -11.89 -1.42
N ASP A 314 -16.27 -11.80 -1.15
CA ASP A 314 -16.92 -12.64 -0.14
C ASP A 314 -17.01 -14.11 -0.61
N ILE A 315 -17.19 -14.32 -1.92
CA ILE A 315 -17.22 -15.65 -2.53
C ILE A 315 -15.84 -16.31 -2.38
N VAL A 316 -14.78 -15.62 -2.79
CA VAL A 316 -13.43 -16.20 -2.81
C VAL A 316 -12.85 -16.40 -1.42
N ILE A 317 -13.24 -15.57 -0.43
CA ILE A 317 -12.88 -15.79 0.97
C ILE A 317 -13.56 -17.07 1.49
N GLN A 318 -14.81 -17.33 1.12
CA GLN A 318 -15.50 -18.58 1.53
C GLN A 318 -14.88 -19.81 0.84
N GLU A 319 -14.58 -19.74 -0.47
CA GLU A 319 -13.88 -20.80 -1.19
C GLU A 319 -12.52 -21.11 -0.52
N TRP A 320 -11.77 -20.07 -0.16
CA TRP A 320 -10.49 -20.20 0.54
C TRP A 320 -10.67 -20.84 1.94
N LEU A 321 -11.63 -20.35 2.75
CA LEU A 321 -11.93 -20.93 4.07
C LEU A 321 -12.27 -22.41 3.98
N THR A 322 -13.12 -22.80 3.02
CA THR A 322 -13.48 -24.19 2.79
C THR A 322 -12.27 -25.07 2.49
N ALA A 323 -11.35 -24.55 1.66
CA ALA A 323 -10.13 -25.25 1.27
C ALA A 323 -9.13 -25.42 2.43
N PHE A 324 -9.00 -24.39 3.29
CA PHE A 324 -8.02 -24.36 4.38
C PHE A 324 -8.53 -24.95 5.70
N GLN A 325 -9.81 -25.35 5.79
CA GLN A 325 -10.38 -26.06 6.95
C GLN A 325 -10.28 -27.61 6.83
N LYS A 326 -9.86 -28.09 5.67
CA LYS A 326 -9.66 -29.53 5.40
C LYS A 326 -8.25 -29.96 5.78
#